data_e495d7d65854a201b8b50b5035a4c49e
#
_entry.id   e495d7d65854a201b8b50b5035a4c49e
#
_cell.length_a   1.000
_cell.length_b   1.000
_cell.length_c   1.000
_cell.angle_alpha   90.00
_cell.angle_beta   90.00
_cell.angle_gamma   90.00
#
_symmetry.space_group_name_H-M   'P 1'
#
loop_
_entity.id
_entity.type
_entity.pdbx_description
1 polymer ?
#
loop_
_entity_poly.entity_id
_entity_poly.type
_entity_poly.pdbx_seq_one_letter_code
_entity_poly.pdbx_strand_id
1 'polypeptide(L)'
;MPRYGIAIDSTKCVGCHSCRVACQNQNGLESNETFNWIKNKNRGQYPSFDKEFIPLQCNQCENAPCQRVCPTGATYTSPEGVVLVNPKTCVGCKYCMEACPYRMRIIDHQRGIVEKCRFCIELVRDGGTPACVTTCPTQVRIFGDLDDPKSDISKFIAETGAQPLRPDLGTIPKIFYKRS
;
A
#
# COMPACT_ATOMS: atom_id res chain seq x y z
N MET A 1 20.12 0.46 -5.13
CA MET A 1 18.80 0.59 -5.78
C MET A 1 17.85 1.12 -4.73
N PRO A 2 16.92 2.03 -5.06
CA PRO A 2 16.04 2.60 -4.07
C PRO A 2 15.12 1.52 -3.47
N ARG A 3 14.87 1.60 -2.17
CA ARG A 3 13.93 0.74 -1.46
C ARG A 3 12.68 1.54 -1.11
N TYR A 4 11.77 1.66 -2.06
CA TYR A 4 10.59 2.50 -1.91
C TYR A 4 9.64 2.01 -0.82
N GLY A 5 9.13 2.95 -0.02
CA GLY A 5 8.13 2.74 1.02
C GLY A 5 7.15 3.90 1.16
N ILE A 6 6.15 3.71 2.01
CA ILE A 6 5.23 4.78 2.40
C ILE A 6 5.13 4.81 3.93
N ALA A 7 5.33 5.98 4.52
CA ALA A 7 4.96 6.25 5.89
C ALA A 7 3.59 6.93 5.95
N ILE A 8 2.80 6.59 6.95
CA ILE A 8 1.41 7.04 7.12
C ILE A 8 1.23 7.62 8.53
N ASP A 9 0.96 8.91 8.62
CA ASP A 9 0.53 9.55 9.86
C ASP A 9 -1.00 9.42 10.00
N SER A 10 -1.47 8.31 10.58
CA SER A 10 -2.92 8.08 10.71
C SER A 10 -3.61 9.08 11.64
N THR A 11 -2.87 9.81 12.47
CA THR A 11 -3.44 10.84 13.36
C THR A 11 -3.98 12.04 12.59
N LYS A 12 -3.47 12.29 11.38
CA LYS A 12 -3.90 13.37 10.49
C LYS A 12 -4.99 12.95 9.50
N CYS A 13 -5.33 11.65 9.45
CA CYS A 13 -6.29 11.16 8.47
C CYS A 13 -7.73 11.55 8.85
N VAL A 14 -8.40 12.26 7.96
CA VAL A 14 -9.79 12.71 8.13
C VAL A 14 -10.80 11.80 7.42
N GLY A 15 -10.36 10.71 6.81
CA GLY A 15 -11.26 9.76 6.15
C GLY A 15 -11.92 10.28 4.87
N CYS A 16 -11.34 11.26 4.17
CA CYS A 16 -11.96 11.91 3.00
C CYS A 16 -12.02 11.04 1.73
N HIS A 17 -11.36 9.89 1.70
CA HIS A 17 -11.28 8.95 0.56
C HIS A 17 -10.64 9.50 -0.74
N SER A 18 -10.08 10.71 -0.77
CA SER A 18 -9.40 11.26 -1.96
C SER A 18 -8.32 10.33 -2.51
N CYS A 19 -7.55 9.68 -1.62
CA CYS A 19 -6.53 8.70 -2.00
C CYS A 19 -7.11 7.47 -2.72
N ARG A 20 -8.35 7.06 -2.41
CA ARG A 20 -9.06 5.98 -3.10
C ARG A 20 -9.44 6.40 -4.52
N VAL A 21 -10.09 7.55 -4.65
CA VAL A 21 -10.53 8.08 -5.96
C VAL A 21 -9.34 8.31 -6.88
N ALA A 22 -8.28 8.94 -6.38
CA ALA A 22 -7.05 9.15 -7.15
C ALA A 22 -6.40 7.83 -7.59
N CYS A 23 -6.41 6.80 -6.73
CA CYS A 23 -5.89 5.47 -7.07
C CYS A 23 -6.74 4.79 -8.16
N GLN A 24 -8.06 4.90 -8.07
CA GLN A 24 -8.98 4.37 -9.09
C GLN A 24 -8.74 5.03 -10.44
N ASN A 25 -8.70 6.35 -10.49
CA ASN A 25 -8.46 7.11 -11.70
C ASN A 25 -7.09 6.79 -12.34
N GLN A 26 -6.02 6.80 -11.52
CA GLN A 26 -4.65 6.55 -11.98
C GLN A 26 -4.45 5.13 -12.54
N ASN A 27 -5.17 4.15 -12.01
CA ASN A 27 -4.98 2.75 -12.38
C ASN A 27 -6.12 2.19 -13.26
N GLY A 28 -7.07 3.04 -13.69
CA GLY A 28 -8.20 2.62 -14.53
C GLY A 28 -9.10 1.57 -13.86
N LEU A 29 -9.27 1.67 -12.52
CA LEU A 29 -10.09 0.72 -11.77
C LEU A 29 -11.57 1.09 -11.84
N GLU A 30 -12.44 0.10 -11.82
CA GLU A 30 -13.88 0.33 -11.69
C GLU A 30 -14.25 0.91 -10.32
N SER A 31 -15.44 1.50 -10.21
CA SER A 31 -15.89 2.20 -8.99
C SER A 31 -15.96 1.30 -7.74
N ASN A 32 -16.18 0.00 -7.92
CA ASN A 32 -16.21 -1.01 -6.86
C ASN A 32 -14.83 -1.59 -6.53
N GLU A 33 -13.82 -1.32 -7.36
CA GLU A 33 -12.44 -1.80 -7.18
C GLU A 33 -11.57 -0.73 -6.53
N THR A 34 -10.59 -1.16 -5.74
CA THR A 34 -9.58 -0.24 -5.19
C THR A 34 -8.35 -0.98 -4.70
N PHE A 35 -7.18 -0.36 -4.83
CA PHE A 35 -5.93 -0.86 -4.24
C PHE A 35 -5.66 -0.30 -2.83
N ASN A 36 -6.44 0.69 -2.40
CA ASN A 36 -6.35 1.24 -1.05
C ASN A 36 -7.74 1.58 -0.52
N TRP A 37 -7.89 1.47 0.79
CA TRP A 37 -9.12 1.85 1.49
C TRP A 37 -8.80 2.39 2.87
N ILE A 38 -9.80 2.94 3.54
CA ILE A 38 -9.67 3.47 4.89
C ILE A 38 -10.47 2.58 5.84
N LYS A 39 -9.80 1.98 6.82
CA LYS A 39 -10.46 1.27 7.90
C LYS A 39 -10.84 2.27 8.99
N ASN A 40 -12.10 2.26 9.37
CA ASN A 40 -12.59 3.02 10.51
C ASN A 40 -12.45 2.17 11.79
N LYS A 41 -11.91 2.77 12.83
CA LYS A 41 -11.84 2.16 14.16
C LYS A 41 -12.46 3.13 15.15
N ASN A 42 -13.57 2.71 15.73
CA ASN A 42 -14.25 3.48 16.78
C ASN A 42 -13.66 3.10 18.14
N ARG A 43 -13.43 4.08 18.99
CA ARG A 43 -12.97 3.91 20.38
C ARG A 43 -13.87 4.67 21.33
N GLY A 44 -14.03 4.16 22.55
CA GLY A 44 -14.85 4.79 23.61
C GLY A 44 -16.35 4.54 23.44
N GLN A 45 -17.13 5.19 24.31
CA GLN A 45 -18.58 5.17 24.36
C GLN A 45 -19.11 6.59 24.49
N TYR A 46 -20.33 6.83 24.04
CA TYR A 46 -20.97 8.14 24.21
C TYR A 46 -20.98 8.56 25.69
N PRO A 47 -20.65 9.83 26.03
CA PRO A 47 -20.32 10.95 25.13
C PRO A 47 -18.84 11.04 24.72
N SER A 48 -17.97 10.15 25.19
CA SER A 48 -16.52 10.17 24.95
C SER A 48 -16.16 9.22 23.79
N PHE A 49 -16.45 9.65 22.56
CA PHE A 49 -16.26 8.83 21.36
C PHE A 49 -15.14 9.39 20.48
N ASP A 50 -14.21 8.51 20.10
CA ASP A 50 -13.13 8.83 19.17
C ASP A 50 -13.17 7.90 17.93
N LYS A 51 -12.78 8.43 16.78
CA LYS A 51 -12.76 7.72 15.51
C LYS A 51 -11.41 7.83 14.84
N GLU A 52 -10.70 6.71 14.77
CA GLU A 52 -9.43 6.60 14.06
C GLU A 52 -9.67 6.13 12.61
N PHE A 53 -9.06 6.82 11.65
CA PHE A 53 -9.05 6.42 10.24
C PHE A 53 -7.68 5.85 9.88
N ILE A 54 -7.63 4.60 9.46
CA ILE A 54 -6.39 3.91 9.12
C ILE A 54 -6.36 3.63 7.63
N PRO A 55 -5.56 4.38 6.84
CA PRO A 55 -5.38 4.09 5.42
C PRO A 55 -4.64 2.76 5.23
N LEU A 56 -5.21 1.86 4.45
CA LEU A 56 -4.66 0.54 4.18
C LEU A 56 -4.39 0.37 2.69
N GLN A 57 -3.31 -0.34 2.36
CA GLN A 57 -2.91 -0.69 0.99
C GLN A 57 -1.96 -1.88 1.00
N CYS A 58 -1.54 -2.36 -0.18
CA CYS A 58 -0.52 -3.40 -0.26
C CYS A 58 0.77 -2.96 0.44
N ASN A 59 1.27 -3.80 1.33
CA ASN A 59 2.45 -3.51 2.15
C ASN A 59 3.79 -3.62 1.39
N GLN A 60 3.77 -4.02 0.11
CA GLN A 60 4.99 -4.14 -0.71
C GLN A 60 6.13 -4.88 0.02
N CYS A 61 5.76 -6.04 0.59
CA CYS A 61 6.62 -6.84 1.46
C CYS A 61 7.92 -7.26 0.76
N GLU A 62 9.05 -7.23 1.47
CA GLU A 62 10.31 -7.79 0.96
C GLU A 62 10.26 -9.32 0.96
N ASN A 63 9.76 -9.90 2.05
CA ASN A 63 9.46 -11.33 2.12
C ASN A 63 7.99 -11.57 1.73
N ALA A 64 7.69 -11.48 0.43
CA ALA A 64 6.33 -11.48 -0.10
C ALA A 64 5.73 -12.90 -0.22
N PRO A 65 4.80 -13.33 0.66
CA PRO A 65 4.19 -14.67 0.56
C PRO A 65 3.47 -14.86 -0.78
N CYS A 66 2.86 -13.80 -1.30
CA CYS A 66 2.13 -13.83 -2.57
C CYS A 66 3.01 -14.08 -3.80
N GLN A 67 4.32 -13.80 -3.72
CA GLN A 67 5.27 -14.14 -4.77
C GLN A 67 5.66 -15.62 -4.69
N ARG A 68 5.90 -16.12 -3.48
CA ARG A 68 6.33 -17.52 -3.27
C ARG A 68 5.31 -18.56 -3.73
N VAL A 69 4.01 -18.23 -3.62
CA VAL A 69 2.94 -19.16 -4.01
C VAL A 69 2.51 -19.02 -5.48
N CYS A 70 3.11 -18.13 -6.24
CA CYS A 70 2.69 -17.89 -7.63
C CYS A 70 3.25 -19.01 -8.55
N PRO A 71 2.39 -19.91 -9.09
CA PRO A 71 2.86 -21.05 -9.86
C PRO A 71 3.48 -20.66 -11.21
N THR A 72 3.06 -19.51 -11.76
CA THR A 72 3.53 -19.02 -13.05
C THR A 72 4.64 -17.95 -12.93
N GLY A 73 5.02 -17.58 -11.70
CA GLY A 73 5.95 -16.48 -11.48
C GLY A 73 5.39 -15.09 -11.87
N ALA A 74 4.08 -15.00 -12.15
CA ALA A 74 3.45 -13.73 -12.52
C ALA A 74 3.59 -12.64 -11.45
N THR A 75 3.59 -13.02 -10.16
CA THR A 75 3.94 -12.10 -9.08
C THR A 75 5.45 -12.13 -8.89
N TYR A 76 6.10 -10.99 -9.04
CA TYR A 76 7.55 -10.85 -8.97
C TYR A 76 7.95 -9.54 -8.30
N THR A 77 9.21 -9.43 -7.90
CA THR A 77 9.79 -8.17 -7.41
C THR A 77 10.61 -7.52 -8.52
N SER A 78 10.31 -6.26 -8.82
CA SER A 78 11.06 -5.48 -9.81
C SER A 78 12.46 -5.09 -9.30
N PRO A 79 13.35 -4.61 -10.19
CA PRO A 79 14.68 -4.12 -9.78
C PRO A 79 14.60 -3.00 -8.73
N GLU A 80 13.54 -2.19 -8.74
CA GLU A 80 13.29 -1.13 -7.75
C GLU A 80 12.69 -1.67 -6.43
N GLY A 81 12.65 -2.99 -6.25
CA GLY A 81 12.14 -3.62 -5.05
C GLY A 81 10.62 -3.59 -4.91
N VAL A 82 9.87 -3.25 -5.96
CA VAL A 82 8.40 -3.21 -5.93
C VAL A 82 7.83 -4.55 -6.35
N VAL A 83 6.96 -5.13 -5.54
CA VAL A 83 6.25 -6.36 -5.88
C VAL A 83 5.17 -6.04 -6.92
N LEU A 84 5.26 -6.65 -8.08
CA LEU A 84 4.38 -6.43 -9.24
C LEU A 84 3.67 -7.71 -9.66
N VAL A 85 2.71 -7.57 -10.58
CA VAL A 85 2.05 -8.69 -11.27
C VAL A 85 2.24 -8.48 -12.76
N ASN A 86 2.74 -9.51 -13.45
CA ASN A 86 2.79 -9.54 -14.90
C ASN A 86 1.44 -10.06 -15.43
N PRO A 87 0.63 -9.22 -16.09
CA PRO A 87 -0.69 -9.60 -16.56
C PRO A 87 -0.65 -10.67 -17.67
N LYS A 88 0.45 -10.76 -18.42
CA LYS A 88 0.60 -11.72 -19.52
C LYS A 88 0.82 -13.17 -19.04
N THR A 89 1.37 -13.35 -17.85
CA THR A 89 1.66 -14.66 -17.26
C THR A 89 0.72 -15.03 -16.12
N CYS A 90 -0.14 -14.10 -15.67
CA CYS A 90 -1.11 -14.34 -14.62
C CYS A 90 -2.28 -15.19 -15.14
N VAL A 91 -2.51 -16.35 -14.54
CA VAL A 91 -3.61 -17.27 -14.88
C VAL A 91 -4.82 -17.14 -13.96
N GLY A 92 -4.88 -16.12 -13.11
CA GLY A 92 -6.03 -15.85 -12.24
C GLY A 92 -6.30 -16.91 -11.15
N CYS A 93 -5.33 -17.76 -10.81
CA CYS A 93 -5.52 -18.88 -9.86
C CYS A 93 -5.83 -18.45 -8.40
N LYS A 94 -5.67 -17.17 -8.05
CA LYS A 94 -5.98 -16.54 -6.76
C LYS A 94 -5.13 -16.99 -5.56
N TYR A 95 -4.18 -17.92 -5.69
CA TYR A 95 -3.33 -18.37 -4.58
C TYR A 95 -2.62 -17.21 -3.87
N CYS A 96 -2.20 -16.18 -4.62
CA CYS A 96 -1.59 -14.99 -4.06
C CYS A 96 -2.57 -14.12 -3.24
N MET A 97 -3.87 -14.25 -3.42
CA MET A 97 -4.88 -13.57 -2.59
C MET A 97 -5.00 -14.27 -1.23
N GLU A 98 -5.09 -15.61 -1.23
CA GLU A 98 -5.15 -16.42 0.01
C GLU A 98 -3.86 -16.33 0.82
N ALA A 99 -2.71 -16.33 0.16
CA ALA A 99 -1.42 -16.19 0.82
C ALA A 99 -1.15 -14.80 1.39
N CYS A 100 -1.93 -13.78 1.02
CA CYS A 100 -1.72 -12.42 1.50
C CYS A 100 -2.36 -12.22 2.89
N PRO A 101 -1.59 -12.10 3.98
CA PRO A 101 -2.16 -11.97 5.32
C PRO A 101 -2.87 -10.63 5.53
N TYR A 102 -2.66 -9.69 4.61
CA TYR A 102 -3.28 -8.35 4.63
C TYR A 102 -4.49 -8.24 3.73
N ARG A 103 -4.78 -9.25 2.89
CA ARG A 103 -5.88 -9.28 1.90
C ARG A 103 -5.88 -8.06 0.97
N MET A 104 -4.68 -7.67 0.47
CA MET A 104 -4.46 -6.44 -0.32
C MET A 104 -4.41 -6.71 -1.83
N ARG A 105 -5.15 -7.69 -2.32
CA ARG A 105 -5.27 -8.01 -3.74
C ARG A 105 -6.72 -8.00 -4.17
N ILE A 106 -6.95 -7.58 -5.40
CA ILE A 106 -8.27 -7.61 -6.04
C ILE A 106 -8.22 -8.50 -7.29
N ILE A 107 -9.39 -8.83 -7.80
CA ILE A 107 -9.56 -9.51 -9.07
C ILE A 107 -10.01 -8.47 -10.08
N ASP A 108 -9.27 -8.35 -11.17
CA ASP A 108 -9.74 -7.69 -12.37
C ASP A 108 -10.60 -8.69 -13.14
N HIS A 109 -11.91 -8.49 -13.08
CA HIS A 109 -12.86 -9.41 -13.69
C HIS A 109 -12.90 -9.33 -15.21
N GLN A 110 -12.52 -8.20 -15.80
CA GLN A 110 -12.48 -8.02 -17.24
C GLN A 110 -11.33 -8.82 -17.87
N ARG A 111 -10.15 -8.80 -17.21
CA ARG A 111 -8.96 -9.51 -17.69
C ARG A 111 -8.78 -10.91 -17.08
N GLY A 112 -9.57 -11.26 -16.07
CA GLY A 112 -9.47 -12.54 -15.37
C GLY A 112 -8.16 -12.73 -14.56
N ILE A 113 -7.52 -11.64 -14.15
CA ILE A 113 -6.22 -11.65 -13.46
C ILE A 113 -6.32 -11.06 -12.05
N VAL A 114 -5.30 -11.30 -11.22
CA VAL A 114 -5.19 -10.69 -9.90
C VAL A 114 -4.30 -9.45 -9.95
N GLU A 115 -4.81 -8.35 -9.44
CA GLU A 115 -4.13 -7.07 -9.38
C GLU A 115 -3.89 -6.60 -7.94
N LYS A 116 -3.03 -5.59 -7.78
CA LYS A 116 -2.74 -4.95 -6.48
C LYS A 116 -2.06 -3.59 -6.65
N CYS A 117 -1.94 -2.83 -5.56
CA CYS A 117 -1.12 -1.62 -5.55
C CYS A 117 0.32 -1.90 -6.03
N ARG A 118 0.78 -1.10 -6.98
CA ARG A 118 2.13 -1.16 -7.59
C ARG A 118 2.97 0.09 -7.31
N PHE A 119 2.58 0.88 -6.28
CA PHE A 119 3.20 2.17 -5.96
C PHE A 119 3.19 3.19 -7.11
N CYS A 120 2.28 3.00 -8.10
CA CYS A 120 2.29 3.79 -9.33
C CYS A 120 3.70 3.87 -9.93
N ILE A 121 4.36 2.72 -10.05
CA ILE A 121 5.81 2.64 -10.38
C ILE A 121 6.14 3.35 -11.70
N GLU A 122 5.19 3.42 -12.62
CA GLU A 122 5.31 4.15 -13.86
C GLU A 122 5.55 5.64 -13.59
N LEU A 123 4.73 6.26 -12.73
CA LEU A 123 4.92 7.67 -12.32
C LEU A 123 6.23 7.87 -11.55
N VAL A 124 6.59 6.91 -10.71
CA VAL A 124 7.82 6.99 -9.89
C VAL A 124 9.07 6.93 -10.78
N ARG A 125 9.07 6.11 -11.83
CA ARG A 125 10.16 6.05 -12.81
C ARG A 125 10.35 7.36 -13.57
N ASP A 126 9.26 8.09 -13.78
CA ASP A 126 9.27 9.41 -14.42
C ASP A 126 9.58 10.55 -13.42
N GLY A 127 10.03 10.22 -12.21
CA GLY A 127 10.40 11.19 -11.16
C GLY A 127 9.22 11.74 -10.35
N GLY A 128 8.02 11.20 -10.55
CA GLY A 128 6.82 11.57 -9.79
C GLY A 128 6.63 10.76 -8.51
N THR A 129 5.48 10.93 -7.89
CA THR A 129 5.07 10.22 -6.67
C THR A 129 3.73 9.50 -6.86
N PRO A 130 3.41 8.46 -6.06
CA PRO A 130 2.13 7.77 -6.18
C PRO A 130 0.93 8.70 -6.03
N ALA A 131 -0.08 8.55 -6.89
CA ALA A 131 -1.26 9.43 -6.93
C ALA A 131 -1.97 9.58 -5.57
N CYS A 132 -2.00 8.52 -4.75
CA CYS A 132 -2.60 8.57 -3.41
C CYS A 132 -1.77 9.41 -2.40
N VAL A 133 -0.52 9.68 -2.69
CA VAL A 133 0.35 10.58 -1.90
C VAL A 133 0.08 12.02 -2.30
N THR A 134 0.18 12.32 -3.61
CA THR A 134 0.02 13.67 -4.16
C THR A 134 -1.35 14.27 -3.86
N THR A 135 -2.41 13.47 -3.92
CA THR A 135 -3.79 13.95 -3.72
C THR A 135 -4.21 14.12 -2.27
N CYS A 136 -3.39 13.71 -1.30
CA CYS A 136 -3.80 13.73 0.11
C CYS A 136 -3.83 15.15 0.68
N PRO A 137 -5.01 15.73 1.02
CA PRO A 137 -5.12 17.13 1.44
C PRO A 137 -4.47 17.38 2.81
N THR A 138 -4.39 16.37 3.66
CA THR A 138 -3.78 16.45 5.01
C THR A 138 -2.37 15.86 5.07
N GLN A 139 -1.78 15.52 3.92
CA GLN A 139 -0.41 15.00 3.80
C GLN A 139 -0.12 13.81 4.74
N VAL A 140 -1.11 12.93 4.88
CA VAL A 140 -1.01 11.71 5.71
C VAL A 140 0.05 10.74 5.21
N ARG A 141 0.35 10.74 3.91
CA ARG A 141 1.21 9.76 3.23
C ARG A 141 2.50 10.41 2.79
N ILE A 142 3.62 9.81 3.16
CA ILE A 142 4.97 10.23 2.78
C ILE A 142 5.59 9.07 2.02
N PHE A 143 5.94 9.28 0.75
CA PHE A 143 6.59 8.29 -0.10
C PHE A 143 8.08 8.63 -0.25
N GLY A 144 8.93 7.63 -0.32
CA GLY A 144 10.35 7.85 -0.57
C GLY A 144 11.18 6.58 -0.48
N ASP A 145 12.50 6.76 -0.57
CA ASP A 145 13.49 5.70 -0.41
C ASP A 145 13.80 5.50 1.08
N LEU A 146 13.59 4.28 1.56
CA LEU A 146 13.86 3.88 2.95
C LEU A 146 15.36 3.75 3.25
N ASP A 147 16.18 3.60 2.23
CA ASP A 147 17.64 3.46 2.38
C ASP A 147 18.37 4.81 2.31
N ASP A 148 17.69 5.89 1.88
CA ASP A 148 18.24 7.24 1.96
C ASP A 148 17.89 7.89 3.32
N PRO A 149 18.87 8.10 4.21
CA PRO A 149 18.63 8.73 5.51
C PRO A 149 18.19 10.21 5.41
N LYS A 150 18.39 10.84 4.25
CA LYS A 150 17.98 12.22 4.00
C LYS A 150 16.55 12.33 3.46
N SER A 151 15.96 11.22 3.04
CA SER A 151 14.58 11.18 2.56
C SER A 151 13.58 11.57 3.65
N ASP A 152 12.47 12.18 3.26
CA ASP A 152 11.41 12.60 4.20
C ASP A 152 10.78 11.41 4.92
N ILE A 153 10.68 10.24 4.23
CA ILE A 153 10.15 9.03 4.85
C ILE A 153 11.07 8.50 5.96
N SER A 154 12.40 8.48 5.74
CA SER A 154 13.35 7.99 6.72
C SER A 154 13.40 8.90 7.95
N LYS A 155 13.40 10.21 7.75
CA LYS A 155 13.29 11.21 8.84
C LYS A 155 12.01 11.00 9.64
N PHE A 156 10.86 10.92 8.95
CA PHE A 156 9.57 10.73 9.61
C PHE A 156 9.54 9.45 10.46
N ILE A 157 10.05 8.33 9.94
CA ILE A 157 10.09 7.06 10.68
C ILE A 157 10.97 7.19 11.92
N ALA A 158 12.15 7.82 11.79
CA ALA A 158 13.08 8.02 12.90
C ALA A 158 12.50 8.93 14.00
N GLU A 159 11.86 10.03 13.62
CA GLU A 159 11.28 11.01 14.54
C GLU A 159 10.04 10.48 15.27
N THR A 160 9.22 9.68 14.58
CA THR A 160 7.91 9.26 15.11
C THR A 160 7.88 7.85 15.66
N GLY A 161 8.91 7.05 15.41
CA GLY A 161 8.91 5.62 15.73
C GLY A 161 7.85 4.82 14.97
N ALA A 162 7.46 5.27 13.77
CA ALA A 162 6.44 4.61 12.97
C ALA A 162 6.79 3.14 12.71
N GLN A 163 5.82 2.25 12.85
CA GLN A 163 5.98 0.80 12.77
C GLN A 163 5.03 0.18 11.74
N PRO A 164 5.37 -0.96 11.12
CA PRO A 164 4.41 -1.74 10.35
C PRO A 164 3.22 -2.20 11.20
N LEU A 165 2.05 -2.38 10.59
CA LEU A 165 0.84 -2.81 11.32
C LEU A 165 0.93 -4.22 11.93
N ARG A 166 1.66 -5.13 11.28
CA ARG A 166 1.78 -6.54 11.69
C ARG A 166 3.22 -7.03 11.46
N PRO A 167 4.19 -6.55 12.26
CA PRO A 167 5.59 -6.98 12.15
C PRO A 167 5.76 -8.47 12.50
N ASP A 168 4.87 -9.01 13.33
CA ASP A 168 4.82 -10.42 13.78
C ASP A 168 4.69 -11.43 12.62
N LEU A 169 4.22 -11.00 11.46
CA LEU A 169 4.00 -11.89 10.30
C LEU A 169 5.29 -12.21 9.49
N GLY A 170 6.42 -11.61 9.83
CA GLY A 170 7.72 -11.86 9.19
C GLY A 170 7.77 -11.52 7.69
N THR A 171 6.83 -10.72 7.19
CA THR A 171 6.73 -10.36 5.77
C THR A 171 7.61 -9.16 5.38
N ILE A 172 8.20 -8.47 6.35
CA ILE A 172 9.01 -7.26 6.19
C ILE A 172 8.28 -6.21 5.33
N PRO A 173 7.21 -5.59 5.88
CA PRO A 173 6.43 -4.58 5.16
C PRO A 173 7.21 -3.29 4.91
N LYS A 174 6.94 -2.60 3.80
CA LYS A 174 7.47 -1.26 3.48
C LYS A 174 6.44 -0.15 3.68
N ILE A 175 5.39 -0.42 4.46
CA ILE A 175 4.42 0.58 4.91
C ILE A 175 4.52 0.73 6.41
N PHE A 176 4.78 1.95 6.86
CA PHE A 176 4.99 2.30 8.26
C PHE A 176 3.87 3.22 8.73
N TYR A 177 3.42 3.05 9.96
CA TYR A 177 2.30 3.79 10.52
C TYR A 177 2.72 4.47 11.83
N LYS A 178 2.52 5.78 11.90
CA LYS A 178 2.37 6.51 13.16
C LYS A 178 0.89 6.46 13.55
N ARG A 179 0.63 5.95 14.73
CA ARG A 179 -0.72 5.82 15.30
C ARG A 179 -0.84 6.60 16.59
N SER A 180 -2.06 6.99 16.96
CA SER A 180 -2.40 7.58 18.29
C SER A 180 -2.37 6.52 19.39
#